data_24b499c31c8685b1e82a3438726987b1
#
_entry.id   24b499c31c8685b1e82a3438726987b1
#
_cell.length_a   1.000
_cell.length_b   1.000
_cell.length_c   1.000
_cell.angle_alpha   90.00
_cell.angle_beta   90.00
_cell.angle_gamma   90.00
#
_symmetry.space_group_name_H-M   'P 1'
#
loop_
_entity.id
_entity.type
_entity.pdbx_description
1 polymer ?
#
loop_
_entity_poly.entity_id
_entity_poly.type
_entity_poly.pdbx_seq_one_letter_code
_entity_poly.pdbx_strand_id
1 'polypeptide(L)'
;MANNAKITVAQTVKVLENVSEVASRSMSGSIDIDEYTQIFDTVIPSTTDKSITFGGLANFDFVFIESDQDITVKLNTNTDTAIPLKAKVVSGTTYSASMLITSNSLTGLFVTNGSTSTSAPVR
;
A
#
# COMPACT_ATOMS: atom_id res chain seq x y z
N MET A 1 1.17 27.79 6.65
CA MET A 1 2.61 27.71 6.32
C MET A 1 2.85 26.37 5.62
N ALA A 2 3.45 26.41 4.46
CA ALA A 2 3.75 25.19 3.71
C ALA A 2 4.79 24.35 4.46
N ASN A 3 4.59 23.04 4.51
CA ASN A 3 5.60 22.10 4.98
C ASN A 3 6.69 21.93 3.92
N ASN A 4 7.92 21.83 4.36
CA ASN A 4 9.04 21.47 3.48
C ASN A 4 9.18 19.96 3.34
N ALA A 5 8.07 19.25 3.41
CA ALA A 5 8.05 17.80 3.27
C ALA A 5 8.03 17.38 1.79
N LYS A 6 8.63 16.25 1.52
CA LYS A 6 8.74 15.72 0.17
C LYS A 6 8.53 14.20 0.20
N ILE A 7 7.73 13.71 -0.72
CA ILE A 7 7.66 12.27 -0.97
C ILE A 7 8.59 11.94 -2.13
N THR A 8 9.51 11.01 -1.91
CA THR A 8 10.38 10.47 -2.95
C THR A 8 10.02 9.00 -3.17
N VAL A 9 9.78 8.64 -4.42
CA VAL A 9 9.53 7.26 -4.82
C VAL A 9 10.65 6.81 -5.73
N ALA A 10 11.27 5.68 -5.38
CA ALA A 10 12.27 5.03 -6.22
C ALA A 10 11.99 3.53 -6.25
N GLN A 11 11.82 2.98 -7.44
CA GLN A 11 11.55 1.55 -7.64
C GLN A 11 12.44 1.03 -8.76
N THR A 12 13.04 -0.13 -8.54
CA THR A 12 13.81 -0.84 -9.56
C THR A 12 13.37 -2.29 -9.59
N VAL A 13 13.01 -2.76 -10.77
CA VAL A 13 12.69 -4.17 -11.01
C VAL A 13 13.70 -4.71 -12.02
N LYS A 14 14.35 -5.82 -11.66
CA LYS A 14 15.32 -6.51 -12.53
C LYS A 14 14.90 -7.94 -12.74
N VAL A 15 15.07 -8.43 -13.95
CA VAL A 15 14.93 -9.84 -14.27
C VAL A 15 16.33 -10.38 -14.62
N LEU A 16 16.74 -11.41 -13.89
CA LEU A 16 18.05 -12.05 -14.09
C LEU A 16 17.83 -13.46 -14.61
N GLU A 17 18.62 -13.83 -15.61
CA GLU A 17 18.68 -15.20 -16.13
C GLU A 17 20.11 -15.66 -16.02
N ASN A 18 20.36 -16.71 -15.23
CA ASN A 18 21.71 -17.23 -14.94
C ASN A 18 22.67 -16.14 -14.49
N VAL A 19 22.24 -15.31 -13.53
CA VAL A 19 22.92 -14.12 -12.98
C VAL A 19 23.21 -13.01 -13.99
N SER A 20 22.72 -13.10 -15.21
CA SER A 20 22.80 -12.03 -16.19
C SER A 20 21.52 -11.24 -16.23
N GLU A 21 21.62 -9.93 -16.24
CA GLU A 21 20.45 -9.05 -16.31
C GLU A 21 19.87 -9.08 -17.73
N VAL A 22 18.62 -9.55 -17.85
CA VAL A 22 17.90 -9.61 -19.12
C VAL A 22 16.84 -8.52 -19.26
N ALA A 23 16.41 -7.95 -18.16
CA ALA A 23 15.46 -6.83 -18.14
C ALA A 23 15.62 -6.01 -16.87
N SER A 24 15.51 -4.70 -17.00
CA SER A 24 15.51 -3.79 -15.87
C SER A 24 14.58 -2.62 -16.15
N ARG A 25 13.83 -2.23 -15.12
CA ARG A 25 13.02 -1.02 -15.17
C ARG A 25 13.18 -0.26 -13.87
N SER A 26 13.54 1.00 -13.97
CA SER A 26 13.64 1.91 -12.85
C SER A 26 12.66 3.04 -13.01
N MET A 27 12.05 3.43 -11.88
CA MET A 27 11.16 4.57 -11.80
C MET A 27 11.52 5.37 -10.56
N SER A 28 11.66 6.67 -10.69
CA SER A 28 11.89 7.55 -9.57
C SER A 28 11.23 8.90 -9.80
N GLY A 29 10.85 9.54 -8.71
CA GLY A 29 10.25 10.85 -8.75
C GLY A 29 10.12 11.40 -7.34
N SER A 30 9.92 12.70 -7.24
CA SER A 30 9.64 13.34 -5.96
C SER A 30 8.55 14.40 -6.12
N ILE A 31 7.76 14.57 -5.08
CA ILE A 31 6.69 15.55 -5.04
C ILE A 31 6.73 16.25 -3.69
N ASP A 32 6.61 17.57 -3.70
CA ASP A 32 6.47 18.35 -2.48
C ASP A 32 5.05 18.19 -1.94
N ILE A 33 4.92 18.07 -0.63
CA ILE A 33 3.65 17.84 0.04
C ILE A 33 3.44 18.84 1.17
N ASP A 34 2.19 19.25 1.37
CA ASP A 34 1.81 20.16 2.45
C ASP A 34 1.44 19.39 3.73
N GLU A 35 0.77 18.28 3.59
CA GLU A 35 0.34 17.45 4.72
C GLU A 35 0.61 15.98 4.45
N TYR A 36 0.96 15.26 5.52
CA TYR A 36 1.09 13.80 5.46
C TYR A 36 0.72 13.18 6.80
N THR A 37 0.34 11.91 6.74
CA THR A 37 0.17 11.09 7.93
C THR A 37 0.72 9.69 7.68
N GLN A 38 1.18 9.05 8.74
CA GLN A 38 1.65 7.68 8.71
C GLN A 38 0.80 6.87 9.68
N ILE A 39 0.27 5.75 9.20
CA ILE A 39 -0.69 4.95 9.95
C ILE A 39 -0.17 3.53 10.07
N PHE A 40 -0.27 2.98 11.28
CA PHE A 40 -0.06 1.58 11.55
C PHE A 40 -1.35 1.03 12.15
N ASP A 41 -1.95 0.06 11.47
CA ASP A 41 -3.18 -0.55 11.93
C ASP A 41 -3.08 -2.07 11.81
N THR A 42 -3.92 -2.77 12.52
CA THR A 42 -4.00 -4.23 12.46
C THR A 42 -5.42 -4.62 12.10
N VAL A 43 -5.55 -5.35 11.01
CA VAL A 43 -6.84 -5.91 10.59
C VAL A 43 -6.90 -7.35 11.08
N ILE A 44 -7.75 -7.60 12.07
CA ILE A 44 -7.89 -8.92 12.67
C ILE A 44 -8.46 -9.95 11.68
N PRO A 45 -8.29 -11.25 11.94
CA PRO A 45 -8.84 -12.28 11.04
C PRO A 45 -10.32 -12.12 10.79
N SER A 46 -10.76 -12.53 9.62
CA SER A 46 -12.18 -12.52 9.20
C SER A 46 -12.84 -11.13 9.25
N THR A 47 -12.06 -10.08 9.03
CA THR A 47 -12.59 -8.71 8.97
C THR A 47 -12.81 -8.30 7.52
N THR A 48 -14.01 -7.79 7.25
CA THR A 48 -14.41 -7.29 5.93
C THR A 48 -14.56 -5.78 5.98
N ASP A 49 -13.97 -5.11 4.98
CA ASP A 49 -14.14 -3.67 4.73
C ASP A 49 -13.87 -2.79 5.97
N LYS A 50 -12.76 -3.05 6.68
CA LYS A 50 -12.36 -2.17 7.75
C LYS A 50 -11.93 -0.82 7.19
N SER A 51 -12.59 0.26 7.64
CA SER A 51 -12.23 1.63 7.28
C SER A 51 -10.92 2.01 7.96
N ILE A 52 -9.96 2.49 7.16
CA ILE A 52 -8.70 3.02 7.68
C ILE A 52 -8.84 4.52 7.87
N THR A 53 -8.51 4.98 9.07
CA THR A 53 -8.61 6.39 9.43
C THR A 53 -7.29 7.10 9.12
N PHE A 54 -7.36 8.23 8.45
CA PHE A 54 -6.20 9.01 8.03
C PHE A 54 -5.97 10.26 8.89
N GLY A 55 -6.29 10.18 10.17
CA GLY A 55 -6.14 11.32 11.07
C GLY A 55 -7.02 12.49 10.63
N GLY A 56 -6.43 13.67 10.47
CA GLY A 56 -7.13 14.88 10.02
C GLY A 56 -7.22 15.07 8.53
N LEU A 57 -6.67 14.14 7.73
CA LEU A 57 -6.69 14.27 6.28
C LEU A 57 -8.05 13.84 5.71
N ALA A 58 -8.71 14.75 5.02
CA ALA A 58 -10.01 14.50 4.41
C ALA A 58 -9.89 13.99 2.97
N ASN A 59 -8.91 14.48 2.25
CA ASN A 59 -8.60 14.07 0.88
C ASN A 59 -7.10 13.83 0.77
N PHE A 60 -6.70 12.88 -0.06
CA PHE A 60 -5.29 12.61 -0.28
C PHE A 60 -5.05 12.24 -1.73
N ASP A 61 -3.90 12.68 -2.22
CA ASP A 61 -3.50 12.47 -3.60
C ASP A 61 -2.53 11.31 -3.75
N PHE A 62 -2.01 10.80 -2.63
CA PHE A 62 -0.94 9.84 -2.64
C PHE A 62 -1.06 8.89 -1.43
N VAL A 63 -1.15 7.60 -1.68
CA VAL A 63 -1.21 6.57 -0.64
C VAL A 63 -0.26 5.44 -0.99
N PHE A 64 0.61 5.09 -0.06
CA PHE A 64 1.38 3.85 -0.11
C PHE A 64 0.88 2.93 1.00
N ILE A 65 0.51 1.72 0.63
CA ILE A 65 0.01 0.71 1.58
C ILE A 65 0.80 -0.58 1.42
N GLU A 66 1.13 -1.21 2.55
CA GLU A 66 1.75 -2.53 2.55
C GLU A 66 1.25 -3.39 3.70
N SER A 67 1.32 -4.70 3.51
CA SER A 67 0.99 -5.71 4.52
C SER A 67 1.82 -6.96 4.32
N ASP A 68 2.13 -7.65 5.40
CA ASP A 68 2.82 -8.93 5.36
C ASP A 68 1.85 -10.10 5.13
N GLN A 69 0.56 -9.83 5.01
CA GLN A 69 -0.50 -10.79 4.73
C GLN A 69 -1.23 -10.42 3.45
N ASP A 70 -1.90 -11.40 2.87
CA ASP A 70 -2.83 -11.14 1.78
C ASP A 70 -3.97 -10.28 2.29
N ILE A 71 -4.21 -9.16 1.61
CA ILE A 71 -5.33 -8.27 1.91
C ILE A 71 -6.05 -7.89 0.62
N THR A 72 -7.24 -7.37 0.78
CA THR A 72 -8.00 -6.77 -0.31
C THR A 72 -8.31 -5.32 0.04
N VAL A 73 -8.15 -4.44 -0.92
CA VAL A 73 -8.30 -3.00 -0.71
C VAL A 73 -9.41 -2.47 -1.61
N LYS A 74 -10.26 -1.62 -1.05
CA LYS A 74 -11.25 -0.84 -1.80
C LYS A 74 -11.00 0.64 -1.55
N LEU A 75 -11.14 1.44 -2.60
CA LEU A 75 -10.87 2.88 -2.56
C LEU A 75 -12.19 3.65 -2.48
N ASN A 76 -12.20 4.72 -1.70
CA ASN A 76 -13.30 5.67 -1.53
C ASN A 76 -14.54 5.10 -0.86
N THR A 77 -15.10 4.00 -1.36
CA THR A 77 -16.29 3.38 -0.77
C THR A 77 -16.10 1.87 -0.62
N ASN A 78 -16.84 1.26 0.29
CA ASN A 78 -16.82 -0.19 0.49
C ASN A 78 -17.59 -0.96 -0.59
N THR A 79 -18.17 -0.26 -1.55
CA THR A 79 -18.85 -0.86 -2.70
C THR A 79 -18.01 -0.81 -3.98
N ASP A 80 -16.85 -0.18 -3.93
CA ASP A 80 -15.94 -0.14 -5.07
C ASP A 80 -15.30 -1.50 -5.34
N THR A 81 -14.68 -1.61 -6.52
CA THR A 81 -14.01 -2.84 -6.93
C THR A 81 -12.86 -3.17 -5.99
N ALA A 82 -12.84 -4.40 -5.52
CA ALA A 82 -11.79 -4.89 -4.64
C ALA A 82 -10.48 -5.14 -5.41
N ILE A 83 -9.38 -4.66 -4.85
CA ILE A 83 -8.03 -4.85 -5.39
C ILE A 83 -7.29 -5.83 -4.49
N PRO A 84 -6.99 -7.05 -4.96
CA PRO A 84 -6.24 -8.01 -4.14
C PRO A 84 -4.76 -7.64 -4.10
N LEU A 85 -4.19 -7.60 -2.90
CA LEU A 85 -2.76 -7.48 -2.68
C LEU A 85 -2.25 -8.77 -2.05
N LYS A 86 -1.23 -9.36 -2.66
CA LYS A 86 -0.72 -10.66 -2.25
C LYS A 86 0.68 -10.56 -1.69
N ALA A 87 0.85 -10.97 -0.45
CA ALA A 87 2.16 -11.21 0.13
C ALA A 87 2.69 -12.56 -0.39
N LYS A 88 3.99 -12.69 -0.49
CA LYS A 88 4.61 -13.90 -1.00
C LYS A 88 5.77 -14.33 -0.12
N VAL A 89 5.81 -15.60 0.21
CA VAL A 89 6.94 -16.20 0.95
C VAL A 89 7.75 -17.04 -0.02
N VAL A 90 9.04 -16.76 -0.11
CA VAL A 90 9.98 -17.52 -0.94
C VAL A 90 11.21 -17.84 -0.09
N SER A 91 11.50 -19.12 0.09
CA SER A 91 12.67 -19.57 0.86
C SER A 91 12.79 -18.90 2.24
N GLY A 92 11.67 -18.79 2.96
CA GLY A 92 11.62 -18.18 4.29
C GLY A 92 11.60 -16.66 4.33
N THR A 93 11.70 -15.98 3.19
CA THR A 93 11.60 -14.52 3.12
C THR A 93 10.20 -14.11 2.71
N THR A 94 9.57 -13.23 3.49
CA THR A 94 8.26 -12.68 3.18
C THR A 94 8.43 -11.37 2.38
N TYR A 95 7.82 -11.35 1.21
CA TYR A 95 7.71 -10.15 0.39
C TYR A 95 6.32 -9.55 0.64
N SER A 96 6.29 -8.35 1.16
CA SER A 96 5.04 -7.68 1.53
C SER A 96 4.15 -7.43 0.31
N ALA A 97 2.85 -7.59 0.50
CA ALA A 97 1.86 -7.06 -0.41
C ALA A 97 1.91 -5.54 -0.34
N SER A 98 2.05 -4.86 -1.46
CA SER A 98 2.16 -3.41 -1.46
C SER A 98 1.53 -2.78 -2.69
N MET A 99 1.07 -1.55 -2.52
CA MET A 99 0.50 -0.76 -3.60
C MET A 99 0.75 0.72 -3.36
N LEU A 100 1.13 1.41 -4.42
CA LEU A 100 1.21 2.85 -4.46
C LEU A 100 0.04 3.39 -5.29
N ILE A 101 -0.72 4.29 -4.70
CA ILE A 101 -1.90 4.88 -5.33
C ILE A 101 -1.69 6.37 -5.46
N THR A 102 -1.91 6.89 -6.65
CA THR A 102 -1.98 8.32 -6.90
C THR A 102 -3.33 8.66 -7.50
N SER A 103 -3.95 9.72 -7.00
CA SER A 103 -5.26 10.15 -7.48
C SER A 103 -5.50 11.59 -7.05
N ASN A 104 -6.42 12.24 -7.71
CA ASN A 104 -6.78 13.62 -7.39
C ASN A 104 -7.87 13.74 -6.32
N SER A 105 -8.42 12.62 -5.85
CA SER A 105 -9.57 12.70 -4.94
C SER A 105 -9.82 11.38 -4.19
N LEU A 106 -8.80 10.87 -3.53
CA LEU A 106 -8.99 9.75 -2.62
C LEU A 106 -9.55 10.26 -1.30
N THR A 107 -10.66 9.68 -0.84
CA THR A 107 -11.34 10.08 0.38
C THR A 107 -11.48 8.98 1.41
N GLY A 108 -11.20 7.73 1.03
CA GLY A 108 -11.33 6.59 1.94
C GLY A 108 -10.55 5.38 1.47
N LEU A 109 -10.29 4.49 2.42
CA LEU A 109 -9.62 3.23 2.16
C LEU A 109 -10.24 2.17 3.07
N PHE A 110 -10.59 1.03 2.50
CA PHE A 110 -11.17 -0.09 3.22
C PHE A 110 -10.33 -1.33 2.99
N VAL A 111 -10.02 -2.05 4.05
CA VAL A 111 -9.17 -3.24 4.00
C VAL A 111 -9.92 -4.46 4.49
N THR A 112 -9.84 -5.54 3.74
CA THR A 112 -10.37 -6.84 4.11
C THR A 112 -9.24 -7.82 4.37
N ASN A 113 -9.28 -8.48 5.52
CA ASN A 113 -8.40 -9.60 5.84
C ASN A 113 -9.22 -10.89 5.77
N GLY A 114 -9.04 -11.65 4.71
CA GLY A 114 -9.77 -12.92 4.50
C GLY A 114 -9.19 -14.11 5.26
N SER A 115 -8.07 -13.96 5.93
CA SER A 115 -7.52 -15.03 6.78
C SER A 115 -8.46 -15.31 7.96
N THR A 116 -8.60 -16.56 8.31
CA THR A 116 -9.40 -16.98 9.47
C THR A 116 -8.59 -17.09 10.77
N SER A 117 -7.28 -16.91 10.69
CA SER A 117 -6.38 -17.17 11.82
C SER A 117 -5.26 -16.15 12.03
N THR A 118 -4.93 -15.36 11.02
CA THR A 118 -3.76 -14.48 11.06
C THR A 118 -4.18 -13.03 10.85
N SER A 119 -3.75 -12.15 11.75
CA SER A 119 -3.94 -10.71 11.62
C SER A 119 -3.07 -10.13 10.51
N ALA A 120 -3.56 -9.10 9.84
CA ALA A 120 -2.84 -8.39 8.80
C ALA A 120 -2.37 -7.03 9.34
N PRO A 121 -1.05 -6.84 9.53
CA PRO A 121 -0.54 -5.50 9.80
C PRO A 121 -0.64 -4.66 8.53
N VAL A 122 -1.13 -3.44 8.65
CA VAL A 122 -1.28 -2.50 7.55
C VAL A 122 -0.47 -1.25 7.86
N ARG A 123 0.42 -0.91 6.95
CA ARG A 123 1.34 0.22 7.10
C ARG A 123 1.22 1.16 5.91
#